data_60722bc613a0da1412282bd41ffa403d
#
_entry.id   60722bc613a0da1412282bd41ffa403d
#
_cell.length_a   1.000
_cell.length_b   1.000
_cell.length_c   1.000
_cell.angle_alpha   90.00
_cell.angle_beta   90.00
_cell.angle_gamma   90.00
#
_symmetry.space_group_name_H-M   'P 1'
#
loop_
_entity.id
_entity.type
_entity.pdbx_description
1 polymer ?
#
loop_
_entity_poly.entity_id
_entity_poly.type
_entity_poly.pdbx_seq_one_letter_code
_entity_poly.pdbx_strand_id
1 'polypeptide(L)'
;MPESTHPYLYHLVEEARWRQVTAAGEQAVYYPPTYQQDGFTHATANLSKLLQVANHFYTAIPGAWLCLKMTTASIEATGPKVVFEERAPVGDTSADFDDTDDELFPHIYGGIRSDGVLDVYPVERDAEGNFLAITGLTG
;
A
#
# COMPACT_ATOMS: atom_id res chain seq x y z
N MET A 1 -14.81 16.68 14.01
CA MET A 1 -14.94 15.52 13.18
C MET A 1 -14.23 14.33 13.81
N PRO A 2 -14.73 13.19 13.61
CA PRO A 2 -14.10 12.05 14.25
C PRO A 2 -12.72 11.82 13.64
N GLU A 3 -11.78 11.56 14.49
CA GLU A 3 -10.46 11.13 14.04
C GLU A 3 -10.57 9.77 13.40
N SER A 4 -9.71 9.54 12.45
CA SER A 4 -9.59 8.20 11.92
C SER A 4 -9.12 7.28 13.05
N THR A 5 -9.75 6.12 13.19
CA THR A 5 -9.28 5.10 14.11
C THR A 5 -8.04 4.39 13.57
N HIS A 6 -7.64 4.72 12.35
CA HIS A 6 -6.50 4.11 11.69
C HIS A 6 -5.50 5.21 11.34
N PRO A 7 -4.54 5.50 12.25
CA PRO A 7 -3.64 6.64 12.05
C PRO A 7 -2.56 6.41 10.98
N TYR A 8 -2.39 5.16 10.54
CA TYR A 8 -1.33 4.82 9.60
C TYR A 8 -1.89 4.41 8.26
N LEU A 9 -1.10 4.62 7.22
CA LEU A 9 -1.37 4.13 5.87
C LEU A 9 -0.36 3.04 5.55
N TYR A 10 -0.81 1.98 4.90
CA TYR A 10 0.05 0.86 4.51
C TYR A 10 -0.03 0.67 3.01
N HIS A 11 1.12 0.44 2.39
CA HIS A 11 1.18 0.14 0.97
C HIS A 11 2.07 -1.08 0.75
N LEU A 12 1.55 -2.03 -0.02
CA LEU A 12 2.29 -3.24 -0.36
C LEU A 12 3.08 -3.00 -1.64
N VAL A 13 4.37 -3.33 -1.60
CA VAL A 13 5.28 -3.06 -2.70
C VAL A 13 6.18 -4.27 -2.94
N GLU A 14 6.48 -4.55 -4.21
CA GLU A 14 7.49 -5.56 -4.54
C GLU A 14 8.85 -5.10 -4.03
N GLU A 15 9.53 -5.97 -3.29
CA GLU A 15 10.81 -5.62 -2.67
C GLU A 15 11.82 -5.11 -3.70
N ALA A 16 11.90 -5.77 -4.86
CA ALA A 16 12.87 -5.38 -5.89
C ALA A 16 12.63 -3.95 -6.38
N ARG A 17 11.36 -3.56 -6.54
CA ARG A 17 11.02 -2.21 -6.98
C ARG A 17 11.37 -1.16 -5.92
N TRP A 18 11.07 -1.47 -4.67
CA TRP A 18 11.36 -0.55 -3.58
C TRP A 18 12.86 -0.34 -3.39
N ARG A 19 13.63 -1.42 -3.54
CA ARG A 19 15.09 -1.31 -3.41
C ARG A 19 15.69 -0.44 -4.52
N GLN A 20 15.14 -0.50 -5.73
CA GLN A 20 15.58 0.39 -6.80
C GLN A 20 15.35 1.85 -6.47
N VAL A 21 14.20 2.16 -5.85
CA VAL A 21 13.86 3.53 -5.46
C VAL A 21 14.79 4.01 -4.35
N THR A 22 14.96 3.21 -3.30
CA THR A 22 15.77 3.64 -2.16
C THR A 22 17.25 3.75 -2.53
N ALA A 23 17.73 2.96 -3.49
CA ALA A 23 19.09 3.06 -3.98
C ALA A 23 19.35 4.39 -4.73
N ALA A 24 18.29 5.01 -5.24
CA ALA A 24 18.42 6.29 -5.96
C ALA A 24 18.43 7.50 -5.00
N GLY A 25 18.10 7.31 -3.71
CA GLY A 25 18.19 8.36 -2.70
C GLY A 25 16.91 8.54 -1.89
N GLU A 26 17.00 9.34 -0.84
CA GLU A 26 15.89 9.57 0.09
C GLU A 26 14.73 10.31 -0.55
N GLN A 27 14.99 11.11 -1.57
CA GLN A 27 13.95 11.87 -2.27
C GLN A 27 13.45 11.17 -3.53
N ALA A 28 13.92 9.96 -3.79
CA ALA A 28 13.40 9.19 -4.91
C ALA A 28 11.95 8.79 -4.64
N VAL A 29 11.15 8.76 -5.70
CA VAL A 29 9.71 8.51 -5.61
C VAL A 29 9.38 7.17 -6.24
N TYR A 30 8.64 6.35 -5.51
CA TYR A 30 8.12 5.10 -6.00
C TYR A 30 6.74 5.30 -6.59
N TYR A 31 6.52 4.80 -7.80
CA TYR A 31 5.21 4.72 -8.42
C TYR A 31 4.88 3.26 -8.66
N PRO A 32 3.71 2.78 -8.23
CA PRO A 32 3.32 1.40 -8.51
C PRO A 32 3.15 1.17 -10.01
N PRO A 33 3.30 -0.08 -10.48
CA PRO A 33 3.17 -0.38 -11.92
C PRO A 33 1.84 0.01 -12.51
N THR A 34 0.78 0.06 -11.71
CA THR A 34 -0.58 0.41 -12.18
C THR A 34 -0.88 1.89 -12.04
N TYR A 35 0.08 2.72 -11.61
CA TYR A 35 -0.19 4.13 -11.30
C TYR A 35 -0.78 4.89 -12.49
N GLN A 36 -0.23 4.72 -13.67
CA GLN A 36 -0.72 5.45 -14.84
C GLN A 36 -2.14 5.07 -15.21
N GLN A 37 -2.48 3.79 -15.06
CA GLN A 37 -3.83 3.32 -15.36
C GLN A 37 -4.82 3.79 -14.31
N ASP A 38 -4.44 3.72 -13.03
CA ASP A 38 -5.35 4.00 -11.93
C ASP A 38 -5.43 5.48 -11.57
N GLY A 39 -4.37 6.24 -11.82
CA GLY A 39 -4.31 7.66 -11.53
C GLY A 39 -3.95 8.01 -10.10
N PHE A 40 -3.65 7.02 -9.27
CA PHE A 40 -3.24 7.21 -7.87
C PHE A 40 -2.56 5.94 -7.36
N THR A 41 -1.96 6.05 -6.17
CA THR A 41 -1.33 4.93 -5.49
C THR A 41 -2.31 4.40 -4.45
N HIS A 42 -2.61 3.10 -4.52
CA HIS A 42 -3.52 2.46 -3.57
C HIS A 42 -2.85 2.25 -2.23
N ALA A 43 -3.56 2.52 -1.14
CA ALA A 43 -3.08 2.23 0.20
C ALA A 43 -4.22 1.70 1.05
N THR A 44 -3.91 1.16 2.22
CA THR A 44 -4.87 0.59 3.14
C THR A 44 -4.60 1.15 4.53
N ALA A 45 -5.63 1.68 5.18
CA ALA A 45 -5.49 2.22 6.53
C ALA A 45 -5.87 1.20 7.60
N ASN A 46 -6.83 0.34 7.31
CA ASN A 46 -7.29 -0.67 8.26
C ASN A 46 -6.41 -1.92 8.15
N LEU A 47 -5.57 -2.13 9.17
CA LEU A 47 -4.62 -3.23 9.17
C LEU A 47 -5.30 -4.59 9.01
N SER A 48 -6.52 -4.75 9.54
CA SER A 48 -7.24 -6.02 9.43
C SER A 48 -7.64 -6.37 8.01
N LYS A 49 -7.63 -5.38 7.10
CA LYS A 49 -7.98 -5.60 5.69
C LYS A 49 -6.76 -5.76 4.80
N LEU A 50 -5.57 -5.52 5.32
CA LEU A 50 -4.37 -5.45 4.50
C LEU A 50 -4.04 -6.77 3.81
N LEU A 51 -4.11 -7.88 4.54
CA LEU A 51 -3.86 -9.19 3.92
C LEU A 51 -4.96 -9.58 2.95
N GLN A 52 -6.20 -9.17 3.21
CA GLN A 52 -7.31 -9.41 2.30
C GLN A 52 -7.06 -8.70 0.96
N VAL A 53 -6.60 -7.46 1.01
CA VAL A 53 -6.23 -6.69 -0.18
C VAL A 53 -5.09 -7.39 -0.92
N ALA A 54 -4.05 -7.79 -0.19
CA ALA A 54 -2.90 -8.45 -0.79
C ALA A 54 -3.32 -9.74 -1.50
N ASN A 55 -4.15 -10.54 -0.87
CA ASN A 55 -4.58 -11.82 -1.42
C ASN A 55 -5.56 -11.67 -2.57
N HIS A 56 -6.24 -10.55 -2.66
CA HIS A 56 -7.12 -10.30 -3.78
C HIS A 56 -6.35 -9.83 -5.02
N PHE A 57 -5.38 -8.94 -4.84
CA PHE A 57 -4.76 -8.26 -5.98
C PHE A 57 -3.41 -8.81 -6.41
N TYR A 58 -2.64 -9.42 -5.50
CA TYR A 58 -1.20 -9.59 -5.74
C TYR A 58 -0.67 -11.01 -5.71
N THR A 59 -1.52 -12.01 -5.48
CA THR A 59 -1.04 -13.40 -5.37
C THR A 59 -0.38 -13.92 -6.64
N ALA A 60 -0.77 -13.41 -7.79
CA ALA A 60 -0.21 -13.85 -9.07
C ALA A 60 1.16 -13.24 -9.38
N ILE A 61 1.59 -12.24 -8.60
CA ILE A 61 2.86 -11.57 -8.83
C ILE A 61 3.91 -12.20 -7.91
N PRO A 62 4.90 -12.90 -8.47
CA PRO A 62 5.88 -13.62 -7.65
C PRO A 62 6.90 -12.69 -7.02
N GLY A 63 7.69 -13.23 -6.10
CA GLY A 63 8.79 -12.51 -5.49
C GLY A 63 8.49 -12.05 -4.08
N ALA A 64 9.47 -11.41 -3.46
CA ALA A 64 9.34 -10.87 -2.12
C ALA A 64 8.60 -9.55 -2.15
N TRP A 65 7.81 -9.30 -1.11
CA TRP A 65 7.03 -8.06 -0.95
C TRP A 65 7.33 -7.43 0.39
N LEU A 66 7.15 -6.12 0.44
CA LEU A 66 7.31 -5.33 1.67
C LEU A 66 6.02 -4.57 1.92
N CYS A 67 5.81 -4.22 3.19
CA CYS A 67 4.73 -3.33 3.60
C CYS A 67 5.34 -2.02 4.08
N LEU A 68 4.97 -0.93 3.44
CA LEU A 68 5.42 0.41 3.82
C LEU A 68 4.40 1.00 4.79
N LYS A 69 4.89 1.58 5.88
CA LYS A 69 4.05 2.24 6.89
C LYS A 69 4.28 3.73 6.83
N MET A 70 3.19 4.49 6.75
CA MET A 70 3.22 5.94 6.59
C MET A 70 2.09 6.55 7.38
N THR A 71 2.08 7.89 7.47
CA THR A 71 0.88 8.62 7.90
C THR A 71 0.45 9.53 6.75
N THR A 72 -0.79 10.00 6.81
CA THR A 72 -1.26 11.01 5.86
C THR A 72 -0.31 12.21 5.86
N ALA A 73 0.06 12.67 7.05
CA ALA A 73 0.95 13.83 7.17
C ALA A 73 2.34 13.57 6.57
N SER A 74 2.91 12.37 6.79
CA SER A 74 4.25 12.08 6.28
C SER A 74 4.29 12.04 4.76
N ILE A 75 3.21 11.56 4.13
CA ILE A 75 3.13 11.52 2.68
C ILE A 75 2.81 12.90 2.12
N GLU A 76 1.85 13.61 2.71
CA GLU A 76 1.48 14.93 2.21
C GLU A 76 2.62 15.93 2.35
N ALA A 77 3.49 15.75 3.33
CA ALA A 77 4.68 16.59 3.47
C ALA A 77 5.64 16.45 2.29
N THR A 78 5.55 15.37 1.52
CA THR A 78 6.39 15.16 0.33
C THR A 78 5.74 15.66 -0.95
N GLY A 79 4.48 16.12 -0.91
CA GLY A 79 3.80 16.70 -2.05
C GLY A 79 2.45 16.10 -2.43
N PRO A 80 2.28 14.77 -2.41
CA PRO A 80 1.01 14.15 -2.82
C PRO A 80 -0.12 14.48 -1.86
N LYS A 81 -1.35 14.34 -2.36
CA LYS A 81 -2.55 14.48 -1.56
C LYS A 81 -3.11 13.11 -1.26
N VAL A 82 -3.59 12.88 -0.05
CA VAL A 82 -4.23 11.63 0.35
C VAL A 82 -5.72 11.89 0.50
N VAL A 83 -6.53 11.09 -0.21
CA VAL A 83 -7.99 11.20 -0.17
C VAL A 83 -8.56 9.84 0.17
N PHE A 84 -9.46 9.78 1.15
CA PHE A 84 -10.14 8.53 1.50
C PHE A 84 -11.35 8.38 0.59
N GLU A 85 -11.37 7.30 -0.19
CA GLU A 85 -12.36 7.06 -1.23
C GLU A 85 -12.81 5.60 -1.19
N GLU A 86 -13.86 5.28 -1.95
CA GLU A 86 -14.30 3.91 -2.08
C GLU A 86 -13.19 3.06 -2.71
N ARG A 87 -13.17 1.77 -2.37
CA ARG A 87 -12.21 0.85 -2.96
C ARG A 87 -12.34 0.88 -4.49
N ALA A 88 -11.22 0.67 -5.16
CA ALA A 88 -11.16 0.79 -6.61
C ALA A 88 -10.35 -0.36 -7.20
N PRO A 89 -10.53 -0.67 -8.49
CA PRO A 89 -9.71 -1.68 -9.14
C PRO A 89 -8.23 -1.32 -9.10
N VAL A 90 -7.38 -2.34 -9.06
CA VAL A 90 -5.94 -2.16 -9.19
C VAL A 90 -5.56 -2.68 -10.57
N GLY A 91 -5.16 -1.79 -11.47
CA GLY A 91 -4.92 -2.16 -12.85
C GLY A 91 -6.18 -2.80 -13.44
N ASP A 92 -6.05 -4.02 -13.94
CA ASP A 92 -7.17 -4.76 -14.54
C ASP A 92 -7.91 -5.65 -13.55
N THR A 93 -7.50 -5.67 -12.29
CA THR A 93 -8.12 -6.51 -11.26
C THR A 93 -9.23 -5.73 -10.57
N SER A 94 -10.45 -6.28 -10.63
CA SER A 94 -11.61 -5.61 -10.03
C SER A 94 -11.49 -5.53 -8.50
N ALA A 95 -12.20 -4.57 -7.91
CA ALA A 95 -12.23 -4.38 -6.46
C ALA A 95 -13.25 -5.29 -5.75
N ASP A 96 -13.74 -6.32 -6.42
CA ASP A 96 -14.74 -7.23 -5.87
C ASP A 96 -14.10 -8.29 -4.98
N PHE A 97 -13.58 -7.89 -3.85
CA PHE A 97 -13.10 -8.84 -2.86
C PHE A 97 -14.11 -8.94 -1.72
N ASP A 98 -13.96 -9.97 -0.90
CA ASP A 98 -14.90 -10.30 0.14
C ASP A 98 -14.83 -9.29 1.29
N ASP A 99 -15.52 -8.17 1.10
CA ASP A 99 -15.55 -7.07 2.04
C ASP A 99 -16.96 -6.47 2.00
N THR A 100 -17.68 -6.60 3.08
CA THR A 100 -19.10 -6.25 3.13
C THR A 100 -19.37 -4.86 3.69
N ASP A 101 -18.36 -4.14 4.15
CA ASP A 101 -18.58 -2.79 4.69
C ASP A 101 -18.20 -1.72 3.67
N ASP A 102 -18.52 -0.48 3.99
CA ASP A 102 -18.30 0.67 3.13
C ASP A 102 -17.08 1.48 3.55
N GLU A 103 -16.13 0.86 4.22
CA GLU A 103 -14.95 1.56 4.68
C GLU A 103 -14.16 2.12 3.51
N LEU A 104 -13.75 3.39 3.63
CA LEU A 104 -12.99 4.06 2.59
C LEU A 104 -11.51 3.68 2.69
N PHE A 105 -10.85 3.71 1.53
CA PHE A 105 -9.43 3.44 1.44
C PHE A 105 -8.66 4.71 1.11
N PRO A 106 -7.50 4.93 1.70
CA PRO A 106 -6.68 6.09 1.35
C PRO A 106 -6.08 5.91 -0.04
N HIS A 107 -6.32 6.87 -0.90
CA HIS A 107 -5.73 6.92 -2.24
C HIS A 107 -4.73 8.08 -2.27
N ILE A 108 -3.48 7.78 -2.61
CA ILE A 108 -2.40 8.75 -2.65
C ILE A 108 -2.31 9.27 -4.07
N TYR A 109 -2.62 10.55 -4.26
CA TYR A 109 -2.56 11.19 -5.58
C TYR A 109 -1.15 11.66 -5.85
N GLY A 110 -0.28 10.71 -6.11
CA GLY A 110 1.15 10.87 -6.35
C GLY A 110 1.86 9.58 -6.01
N GLY A 111 3.18 9.61 -6.06
CA GLY A 111 3.98 8.46 -5.68
C GLY A 111 4.34 8.51 -4.20
N ILE A 112 5.13 7.54 -3.76
CA ILE A 112 5.61 7.45 -2.39
C ILE A 112 7.09 7.80 -2.38
N ARG A 113 7.42 8.96 -1.81
CA ARG A 113 8.82 9.37 -1.68
C ARG A 113 9.43 8.61 -0.51
N SER A 114 10.65 8.15 -0.71
CA SER A 114 11.33 7.27 0.23
C SER A 114 11.36 7.84 1.65
N ASP A 115 11.62 9.15 1.80
CA ASP A 115 11.68 9.79 3.10
C ASP A 115 10.31 10.06 3.74
N GLY A 116 9.22 9.76 3.06
CA GLY A 116 7.88 9.82 3.64
C GLY A 116 7.46 8.53 4.33
N VAL A 117 8.26 7.47 4.20
CA VAL A 117 7.97 6.17 4.80
C VAL A 117 8.57 6.10 6.20
N LEU A 118 7.76 5.70 7.17
CA LEU A 118 8.18 5.64 8.58
C LEU A 118 8.85 4.32 8.91
N ASP A 119 8.31 3.22 8.39
CA ASP A 119 8.82 1.88 8.63
C ASP A 119 8.56 0.99 7.43
N VAL A 120 9.34 -0.08 7.32
CA VAL A 120 9.22 -1.08 6.27
C VAL A 120 9.24 -2.45 6.91
N TYR A 121 8.27 -3.30 6.54
CA TYR A 121 8.11 -4.64 7.13
C TYR A 121 8.13 -5.70 6.04
N PRO A 122 8.82 -6.83 6.27
CA PRO A 122 8.74 -7.94 5.32
C PRO A 122 7.36 -8.60 5.35
N VAL A 123 6.94 -9.15 4.23
CA VAL A 123 5.65 -9.83 4.11
C VAL A 123 5.92 -11.32 3.89
N GLU A 124 5.23 -12.18 4.65
CA GLU A 124 5.38 -13.63 4.53
C GLU A 124 4.40 -14.16 3.49
N ARG A 125 4.88 -15.03 2.63
CA ARG A 125 4.09 -15.68 1.56
C ARG A 125 4.36 -17.17 1.56
N ASP A 126 3.39 -17.95 1.09
CA ASP A 126 3.59 -19.38 0.87
C ASP A 126 4.05 -19.65 -0.57
N ALA A 127 4.22 -20.93 -0.89
CA ALA A 127 4.72 -21.34 -2.20
C ALA A 127 3.74 -21.03 -3.34
N GLU A 128 2.45 -20.90 -3.02
CA GLU A 128 1.41 -20.56 -4.01
C GLU A 128 1.23 -19.05 -4.18
N GLY A 129 1.94 -18.24 -3.43
CA GLY A 129 1.84 -16.78 -3.52
C GLY A 129 0.86 -16.15 -2.55
N ASN A 130 0.22 -16.94 -1.69
CA ASN A 130 -0.68 -16.37 -0.69
C ASN A 130 0.09 -15.55 0.34
N PHE A 131 -0.46 -14.40 0.72
CA PHE A 131 0.12 -13.55 1.73
C PHE A 131 -0.39 -13.98 3.10
N LEU A 132 0.51 -14.35 3.99
CA LEU A 132 0.18 -14.97 5.26
C LEU A 132 0.24 -14.00 6.44
N ALA A 133 1.25 -13.13 6.47
CA ALA A 133 1.46 -12.23 7.58
C ALA A 133 2.42 -11.13 7.19
N ILE A 134 2.43 -10.04 7.99
CA ILE A 134 3.39 -8.96 7.84
C ILE A 134 4.26 -8.98 9.10
N THR A 135 5.50 -9.38 8.94
CA THR A 135 6.41 -9.64 10.04
C THR A 135 6.70 -8.36 10.82
N GLY A 136 6.43 -8.39 12.11
CA GLY A 136 6.72 -7.25 12.99
C GLY A 136 5.60 -6.23 13.10
N LEU A 137 4.54 -6.37 12.32
CA LEU A 137 3.41 -5.43 12.33
C LEU A 137 2.25 -6.06 13.08
N THR A 138 1.82 -5.39 14.15
CA THR A 138 0.68 -5.86 14.94
C THR A 138 -0.45 -4.85 14.84
N GLY A 139 -1.64 -5.36 14.66
CA GLY A 139 -2.83 -4.53 14.51
C GLY A 139 -3.52 -4.18 15.79
#